data_5c18b3533a7caafa8dae2ca5a6625d47
#
_entry.id   5c18b3533a7caafa8dae2ca5a6625d47
#
_cell.length_a   1.000
_cell.length_b   1.000
_cell.length_c   1.000
_cell.angle_alpha   90.00
_cell.angle_beta   90.00
_cell.angle_gamma   90.00
#
_symmetry.space_group_name_H-M   'P 1'
#
loop_
_entity.id
_entity.type
_entity.pdbx_description
1 polymer ?
#
loop_
_entity_poly.entity_id
_entity_poly.type
_entity_poly.pdbx_seq_one_letter_code
_entity_poly.pdbx_strand_id
1 'polypeptide(L)'
;IAYRMSDMLNHYLPRPCGRILEIGSGTGFLTRRLMETLHPEKLVLNDICQEMSSCFTDLLGSGQATFLAGDAESLPFPKGQDLIVSCSALQWFVSPELFFERCNTLLKQKGYFAFTTFGRDNLKEVASVTGSGLHYRSLEELEEALRIHYEIVKAHEERICLTFGTPLEVLYHLKHTGVAAVRQQALSLIHISEPTR
;
A
#
# COMPACT_ATOMS: atom_id res chain seq x y z
N ILE A 1 -4.64 9.46 -1.81
CA ILE A 1 -3.31 8.85 -2.01
C ILE A 1 -3.23 8.28 -3.42
N ALA A 2 -4.08 7.31 -3.83
CA ALA A 2 -4.00 6.63 -5.12
C ALA A 2 -3.98 7.56 -6.36
N TYR A 3 -4.80 8.62 -6.38
CA TYR A 3 -4.79 9.61 -7.48
C TYR A 3 -3.43 10.31 -7.62
N ARG A 4 -2.88 10.81 -6.51
CA ARG A 4 -1.56 11.48 -6.52
C ARG A 4 -0.45 10.52 -6.96
N MET A 5 -0.51 9.27 -6.50
CA MET A 5 0.43 8.24 -6.93
C MET A 5 0.33 7.99 -8.43
N SER A 6 -0.88 7.83 -8.97
CA SER A 6 -1.09 7.66 -10.41
C SER A 6 -0.54 8.84 -11.22
N ASP A 7 -0.76 10.08 -10.76
CA ASP A 7 -0.26 11.27 -11.44
C ASP A 7 1.29 11.32 -11.45
N MET A 8 1.93 10.94 -10.33
CA MET A 8 3.38 10.82 -10.27
C MET A 8 3.90 9.73 -11.21
N LEU A 9 3.27 8.55 -11.22
CA LEU A 9 3.64 7.46 -12.14
C LEU A 9 3.54 7.91 -13.60
N ASN A 10 2.49 8.62 -13.96
CA ASN A 10 2.33 9.16 -15.32
C ASN A 10 3.42 10.17 -15.72
N HIS A 11 3.97 10.89 -14.76
CA HIS A 11 5.02 11.87 -15.00
C HIS A 11 6.40 11.24 -15.15
N TYR A 12 6.73 10.23 -14.34
CA TYR A 12 8.07 9.68 -14.25
C TYR A 12 8.29 8.39 -15.04
N LEU A 13 7.22 7.62 -15.33
CA LEU A 13 7.36 6.35 -16.01
C LEU A 13 7.52 6.52 -17.53
N PRO A 14 8.48 5.82 -18.15
CA PRO A 14 8.52 5.70 -19.60
C PRO A 14 7.31 4.90 -20.11
N ARG A 15 6.90 5.14 -21.33
CA ARG A 15 5.83 4.37 -21.99
C ARG A 15 6.38 3.56 -23.16
N PRO A 16 5.87 2.38 -23.40
CA PRO A 16 4.79 1.67 -22.69
C PRO A 16 5.26 1.02 -21.39
N CYS A 17 4.34 0.87 -20.41
CA CYS A 17 4.52 0.11 -19.17
C CYS A 17 3.62 -1.13 -19.26
N GLY A 18 4.12 -2.20 -19.88
CA GLY A 18 3.29 -3.34 -20.30
C GLY A 18 2.98 -4.33 -19.17
N ARG A 19 3.90 -4.52 -18.22
CA ARG A 19 3.76 -5.53 -17.14
C ARG A 19 3.84 -4.86 -15.78
N ILE A 20 2.72 -4.90 -15.06
CA ILE A 20 2.60 -4.27 -13.75
C ILE A 20 2.27 -5.33 -12.69
N LEU A 21 2.94 -5.26 -11.54
CA LEU A 21 2.61 -5.99 -10.33
C LEU A 21 2.13 -4.97 -9.28
N GLU A 22 0.89 -5.08 -8.86
CA GLU A 22 0.32 -4.27 -7.78
C GLU A 22 0.25 -5.09 -6.49
N ILE A 23 0.87 -4.58 -5.42
CA ILE A 23 0.92 -5.18 -4.09
C ILE A 23 -0.07 -4.49 -3.17
N GLY A 24 -0.98 -5.24 -2.54
CA GLY A 24 -2.04 -4.70 -1.70
C GLY A 24 -3.07 -3.96 -2.53
N SER A 25 -3.66 -4.62 -3.53
CA SER A 25 -4.61 -4.00 -4.47
C SER A 25 -5.92 -3.55 -3.81
N GLY A 26 -6.29 -4.13 -2.66
CA GLY A 26 -7.49 -3.76 -1.91
C GLY A 26 -8.75 -3.76 -2.78
N THR A 27 -9.52 -2.70 -2.71
CA THR A 27 -10.74 -2.53 -3.51
C THR A 27 -10.51 -1.99 -4.93
N GLY A 28 -9.24 -1.82 -5.35
CA GLY A 28 -8.88 -1.50 -6.73
C GLY A 28 -8.83 -0.01 -7.10
N PHE A 29 -8.75 0.90 -6.15
CA PHE A 29 -8.66 2.33 -6.48
C PHE A 29 -7.43 2.67 -7.33
N LEU A 30 -6.26 2.18 -6.98
CA LEU A 30 -5.06 2.38 -7.78
C LEU A 30 -5.13 1.53 -9.06
N THR A 31 -5.57 0.28 -8.97
CA THR A 31 -5.74 -0.62 -10.11
C THR A 31 -6.48 0.04 -11.26
N ARG A 32 -7.66 0.64 -10.98
CA ARG A 32 -8.48 1.30 -12.00
C ARG A 32 -7.75 2.48 -12.65
N ARG A 33 -7.02 3.26 -11.86
CA ARG A 33 -6.22 4.38 -12.38
C ARG A 33 -5.04 3.90 -13.25
N LEU A 34 -4.37 2.81 -12.88
CA LEU A 34 -3.31 2.22 -13.70
C LEU A 34 -3.86 1.73 -15.04
N MET A 35 -5.03 1.09 -15.05
CA MET A 35 -5.69 0.66 -16.27
C MET A 35 -6.04 1.83 -17.18
N GLU A 36 -6.57 2.93 -16.63
CA GLU A 36 -6.95 4.13 -17.38
C GLU A 36 -5.76 4.91 -17.93
N THR A 37 -4.63 4.91 -17.24
CA THR A 37 -3.54 5.84 -17.52
C THR A 37 -2.32 5.18 -18.16
N LEU A 38 -1.99 3.94 -17.78
CA LEU A 38 -0.83 3.20 -18.27
C LEU A 38 -1.17 2.12 -19.30
N HIS A 39 -2.44 1.68 -19.35
CA HIS A 39 -2.93 0.65 -20.26
C HIS A 39 -2.05 -0.61 -20.30
N PRO A 40 -1.79 -1.28 -19.15
CA PRO A 40 -0.88 -2.42 -19.10
C PRO A 40 -1.39 -3.58 -19.95
N GLU A 41 -0.48 -4.31 -20.58
CA GLU A 41 -0.77 -5.55 -21.30
C GLU A 41 -1.09 -6.70 -20.33
N LYS A 42 -0.37 -6.73 -19.19
CA LYS A 42 -0.54 -7.73 -18.14
C LYS A 42 -0.45 -7.06 -16.77
N LEU A 43 -1.45 -7.31 -15.96
CA LEU A 43 -1.54 -6.83 -14.60
C LEU A 43 -1.61 -8.02 -13.63
N VAL A 44 -0.70 -8.07 -12.67
CA VAL A 44 -0.75 -9.00 -11.55
C VAL A 44 -1.17 -8.23 -10.32
N LEU A 45 -2.28 -8.64 -9.73
CA LEU A 45 -2.84 -8.06 -8.52
C LEU A 45 -2.56 -8.98 -7.34
N ASN A 46 -2.06 -8.43 -6.26
CA ASN A 46 -1.89 -9.17 -5.02
C ASN A 46 -2.66 -8.48 -3.88
N ASP A 47 -3.27 -9.28 -3.06
CA ASP A 47 -3.76 -8.87 -1.74
C ASP A 47 -3.71 -10.07 -0.79
N ILE A 48 -3.55 -9.80 0.51
CA ILE A 48 -3.57 -10.85 1.52
C ILE A 48 -4.99 -11.45 1.67
N CYS A 49 -6.00 -10.65 1.39
CA CYS A 49 -7.41 -10.99 1.49
C CYS A 49 -7.94 -11.51 0.15
N GLN A 50 -8.25 -12.82 0.08
CA GLN A 50 -8.77 -13.47 -1.13
C GLN A 50 -10.08 -12.82 -1.62
N GLU A 51 -10.91 -12.33 -0.72
CA GLU A 51 -12.20 -11.71 -1.03
C GLU A 51 -12.07 -10.45 -1.90
N MET A 52 -10.91 -9.78 -1.86
CA MET A 52 -10.64 -8.62 -2.72
C MET A 52 -10.67 -8.96 -4.21
N SER A 53 -10.46 -10.23 -4.59
CA SER A 53 -10.58 -10.68 -5.99
C SER A 53 -11.95 -10.37 -6.60
N SER A 54 -13.00 -10.32 -5.79
CA SER A 54 -14.36 -9.97 -6.25
C SER A 54 -14.48 -8.55 -6.81
N CYS A 55 -13.57 -7.64 -6.42
CA CYS A 55 -13.53 -6.28 -6.94
C CYS A 55 -12.98 -6.18 -8.38
N PHE A 56 -12.45 -7.29 -8.92
CA PHE A 56 -11.74 -7.33 -10.20
C PHE A 56 -12.32 -8.32 -11.20
N THR A 57 -13.56 -8.76 -11.02
CA THR A 57 -14.20 -9.81 -11.85
C THR A 57 -14.17 -9.49 -13.35
N ASP A 58 -14.31 -8.24 -13.73
CA ASP A 58 -14.21 -7.74 -15.11
C ASP A 58 -12.79 -7.91 -15.69
N LEU A 59 -11.76 -7.53 -14.94
CA LEU A 59 -10.36 -7.64 -15.36
C LEU A 59 -9.87 -9.09 -15.39
N LEU A 60 -10.31 -9.89 -14.44
CA LEU A 60 -10.01 -11.33 -14.38
C LEU A 60 -10.71 -12.09 -15.50
N GLY A 61 -11.99 -11.78 -15.74
CA GLY A 61 -12.78 -12.41 -16.79
C GLY A 61 -12.30 -12.08 -18.21
N SER A 62 -11.72 -10.90 -18.42
CA SER A 62 -11.11 -10.52 -19.71
C SER A 62 -9.72 -11.10 -19.93
N GLY A 63 -9.09 -11.69 -18.91
CA GLY A 63 -7.70 -12.16 -18.97
C GLY A 63 -6.64 -11.04 -18.92
N GLN A 64 -7.03 -9.79 -18.68
CA GLN A 64 -6.11 -8.66 -18.54
C GLN A 64 -5.35 -8.68 -17.21
N ALA A 65 -5.97 -9.23 -16.17
CA ALA A 65 -5.37 -9.33 -14.85
C ALA A 65 -5.33 -10.76 -14.33
N THR A 66 -4.40 -11.02 -13.42
CA THR A 66 -4.33 -12.23 -12.59
C THR A 66 -4.31 -11.79 -11.14
N PHE A 67 -5.11 -12.44 -10.28
CA PHE A 67 -5.13 -12.16 -8.85
C PHE A 67 -4.40 -13.26 -8.08
N LEU A 68 -3.47 -12.88 -7.20
CA LEU A 68 -2.70 -13.77 -6.35
C LEU A 68 -2.96 -13.41 -4.89
N ALA A 69 -3.78 -14.21 -4.23
CA ALA A 69 -4.06 -14.03 -2.81
C ALA A 69 -2.93 -14.57 -1.94
N GLY A 70 -2.56 -13.80 -0.93
CA GLY A 70 -1.59 -14.21 0.09
C GLY A 70 -0.57 -13.13 0.44
N ASP A 71 0.32 -13.49 1.35
CA ASP A 71 1.34 -12.59 1.86
C ASP A 71 2.39 -12.28 0.79
N ALA A 72 2.48 -11.01 0.43
CA ALA A 72 3.43 -10.53 -0.55
C ALA A 72 4.89 -10.76 -0.18
N GLU A 73 5.21 -10.86 1.11
CA GLU A 73 6.58 -11.14 1.56
C GLU A 73 7.03 -12.57 1.24
N SER A 74 6.11 -13.52 1.01
CA SER A 74 6.41 -14.93 0.75
C SER A 74 5.96 -15.46 -0.61
N LEU A 75 4.90 -14.88 -1.21
CA LEU A 75 4.30 -15.35 -2.45
C LEU A 75 5.27 -15.26 -3.64
N PRO A 76 5.37 -16.28 -4.50
CA PRO A 76 6.13 -16.20 -5.73
C PRO A 76 5.41 -15.30 -6.75
N PHE A 77 6.09 -14.26 -7.22
CA PHE A 77 5.61 -13.37 -8.28
C PHE A 77 6.36 -13.59 -9.59
N PRO A 78 5.70 -13.35 -10.74
CA PRO A 78 6.37 -13.44 -12.03
C PRO A 78 7.42 -12.35 -12.19
N LYS A 79 8.59 -12.72 -12.75
CA LYS A 79 9.67 -11.79 -13.08
C LYS A 79 9.38 -10.98 -14.34
N GLY A 80 10.20 -9.97 -14.58
CA GLY A 80 10.17 -9.15 -15.79
C GLY A 80 9.06 -8.10 -15.73
N GLN A 81 8.84 -7.50 -14.56
CA GLN A 81 7.90 -6.39 -14.38
C GLN A 81 8.50 -5.08 -14.85
N ASP A 82 7.73 -4.26 -15.54
CA ASP A 82 8.09 -2.89 -15.87
C ASP A 82 7.89 -1.97 -14.67
N LEU A 83 6.85 -2.26 -13.89
CA LEU A 83 6.48 -1.56 -12.67
C LEU A 83 6.06 -2.55 -11.58
N ILE A 84 6.57 -2.36 -10.38
CA ILE A 84 6.00 -2.90 -9.15
C ILE A 84 5.46 -1.71 -8.36
N VAL A 85 4.20 -1.78 -7.94
CA VAL A 85 3.53 -0.66 -7.30
C VAL A 85 2.78 -1.11 -6.04
N SER A 86 2.78 -0.28 -4.99
CA SER A 86 2.03 -0.54 -3.76
C SER A 86 1.48 0.77 -3.19
N CYS A 87 0.18 0.80 -2.91
CA CYS A 87 -0.46 1.98 -2.34
C CYS A 87 -0.96 1.69 -0.92
N SER A 88 -0.25 2.23 0.07
CA SER A 88 -0.64 2.11 1.49
C SER A 88 -0.76 0.67 2.00
N ALA A 89 0.15 -0.23 1.59
CA ALA A 89 0.23 -1.60 2.09
C ALA A 89 1.54 -1.92 2.82
N LEU A 90 2.66 -1.27 2.46
CA LEU A 90 3.99 -1.62 2.98
C LEU A 90 4.16 -1.40 4.49
N GLN A 91 3.35 -0.56 5.12
CA GLN A 91 3.36 -0.38 6.58
C GLN A 91 2.99 -1.65 7.38
N TRP A 92 2.41 -2.65 6.72
CA TRP A 92 2.02 -3.92 7.32
C TRP A 92 3.11 -4.99 7.25
N PHE A 93 4.18 -4.74 6.48
CA PHE A 93 5.25 -5.70 6.23
C PHE A 93 6.13 -5.89 7.47
N VAL A 94 6.57 -7.12 7.67
CA VAL A 94 7.46 -7.50 8.77
C VAL A 94 8.91 -7.16 8.41
N SER A 95 9.29 -7.40 7.16
CA SER A 95 10.65 -7.23 6.67
C SER A 95 10.66 -6.46 5.33
N PRO A 96 10.28 -5.18 5.33
CA PRO A 96 10.16 -4.41 4.08
C PRO A 96 11.49 -4.33 3.30
N GLU A 97 12.65 -4.36 3.94
CA GLU A 97 13.95 -4.35 3.29
C GLU A 97 14.19 -5.60 2.44
N LEU A 98 13.85 -6.77 2.97
CA LEU A 98 13.93 -8.03 2.21
C LEU A 98 12.95 -8.01 1.03
N PHE A 99 11.81 -7.37 1.21
CA PHE A 99 10.86 -7.18 0.13
C PHE A 99 11.37 -6.22 -0.95
N PHE A 100 12.09 -5.16 -0.58
CA PHE A 100 12.73 -4.26 -1.54
C PHE A 100 13.78 -4.97 -2.39
N GLU A 101 14.68 -5.76 -1.75
CA GLU A 101 15.63 -6.60 -2.44
C GLU A 101 14.93 -7.56 -3.42
N ARG A 102 13.88 -8.21 -2.95
CA ARG A 102 13.09 -9.13 -3.77
C ARG A 102 12.43 -8.43 -4.96
N CYS A 103 11.81 -7.26 -4.78
CA CYS A 103 11.24 -6.49 -5.87
C CYS A 103 12.28 -6.16 -6.94
N ASN A 104 13.53 -5.85 -6.56
CA ASN A 104 14.60 -5.63 -7.51
C ASN A 104 14.86 -6.86 -8.41
N THR A 105 14.75 -8.07 -7.86
CA THR A 105 14.91 -9.31 -8.66
C THR A 105 13.73 -9.61 -9.59
N LEU A 106 12.57 -9.03 -9.34
CA LEU A 106 11.34 -9.22 -10.12
C LEU A 106 11.22 -8.19 -11.26
N LEU A 107 11.88 -7.03 -11.13
CA LEU A 107 11.88 -5.98 -12.13
C LEU A 107 12.72 -6.36 -13.34
N LYS A 108 12.39 -5.80 -14.50
CA LYS A 108 13.28 -5.71 -15.64
C LYS A 108 14.42 -4.74 -15.36
N GLN A 109 15.47 -4.81 -16.15
CA GLN A 109 16.46 -3.75 -16.20
C GLN A 109 15.75 -2.41 -16.51
N LYS A 110 16.02 -1.38 -15.71
CA LYS A 110 15.31 -0.08 -15.75
C LYS A 110 13.80 -0.14 -15.44
N GLY A 111 13.33 -1.20 -14.78
CA GLY A 111 11.98 -1.24 -14.20
C GLY A 111 11.88 -0.34 -12.98
N TYR A 112 10.66 0.02 -12.61
CA TYR A 112 10.38 0.94 -11.52
C TYR A 112 9.71 0.23 -10.35
N PHE A 113 10.14 0.59 -9.15
CA PHE A 113 9.43 0.27 -7.92
C PHE A 113 8.88 1.57 -7.32
N ALA A 114 7.57 1.62 -7.12
CA ALA A 114 6.90 2.81 -6.60
C ALA A 114 5.91 2.42 -5.48
N PHE A 115 5.93 3.16 -4.39
CA PHE A 115 4.98 2.90 -3.31
C PHE A 115 4.63 4.16 -2.52
N THR A 116 3.52 4.07 -1.81
CA THR A 116 3.17 4.99 -0.74
C THR A 116 3.04 4.22 0.57
N THR A 117 3.50 4.85 1.64
CA THR A 117 3.37 4.33 3.01
C THR A 117 3.09 5.48 3.96
N PHE A 118 2.99 5.20 5.25
CA PHE A 118 2.80 6.22 6.27
C PHE A 118 4.11 6.50 7.00
N GLY A 119 4.34 7.79 7.32
CA GLY A 119 5.50 8.25 8.06
C GLY A 119 5.32 8.18 9.58
N ARG A 120 6.37 8.50 10.33
CA ARG A 120 6.46 8.36 11.80
C ARG A 120 5.36 9.04 12.59
N ASP A 121 4.85 10.16 12.08
CA ASP A 121 3.81 10.94 12.76
C ASP A 121 2.38 10.43 12.50
N ASN A 122 2.24 9.33 11.73
CA ASN A 122 0.91 8.81 11.40
C ASN A 122 0.20 8.31 12.66
N LEU A 123 -0.99 8.85 12.90
CA LEU A 123 -1.86 8.49 14.03
C LEU A 123 -1.18 8.59 15.41
N LYS A 124 -0.20 9.48 15.58
CA LYS A 124 0.53 9.62 16.85
C LYS A 124 -0.38 9.97 18.02
N GLU A 125 -1.44 10.75 17.77
CA GLU A 125 -2.43 11.11 18.80
C GLU A 125 -3.21 9.86 19.24
N VAL A 126 -3.57 8.98 18.32
CA VAL A 126 -4.26 7.71 18.63
C VAL A 126 -3.30 6.80 19.41
N ALA A 127 -2.07 6.64 18.94
CA ALA A 127 -1.06 5.82 19.61
C ALA A 127 -0.75 6.32 21.03
N SER A 128 -0.72 7.64 21.26
CA SER A 128 -0.48 8.23 22.58
C SER A 128 -1.58 7.92 23.60
N VAL A 129 -2.82 7.77 23.13
CA VAL A 129 -3.99 7.46 23.98
C VAL A 129 -4.16 5.96 24.19
N THR A 130 -3.93 5.18 23.14
CA THR A 130 -4.19 3.72 23.17
C THR A 130 -2.99 2.90 23.63
N GLY A 131 -1.80 3.49 23.65
CA GLY A 131 -0.54 2.79 23.89
C GLY A 131 -0.17 1.78 22.79
N SER A 132 -0.87 1.82 21.64
CA SER A 132 -0.70 0.87 20.54
C SER A 132 -0.60 1.61 19.21
N GLY A 133 0.29 1.14 18.33
CA GLY A 133 0.50 1.68 16.99
C GLY A 133 1.44 0.82 16.18
N LEU A 134 1.51 1.07 14.88
CA LEU A 134 2.53 0.49 14.02
C LEU A 134 3.83 1.28 14.16
N HIS A 135 4.94 0.59 13.98
CA HIS A 135 6.23 1.25 13.86
C HIS A 135 6.38 1.76 12.41
N TYR A 136 6.25 3.07 12.24
CA TYR A 136 6.44 3.71 10.95
C TYR A 136 7.87 4.19 10.78
N ARG A 137 8.44 3.98 9.59
CA ARG A 137 9.78 4.44 9.23
C ARG A 137 9.75 5.90 8.78
N SER A 138 10.86 6.61 8.98
CA SER A 138 11.02 7.93 8.40
C SER A 138 11.34 7.85 6.90
N LEU A 139 11.21 8.99 6.21
CA LEU A 139 11.59 9.08 4.80
C LEU A 139 13.07 8.73 4.59
N GLU A 140 13.95 9.22 5.46
CA GLU A 140 15.39 8.98 5.42
C GLU A 140 15.72 7.49 5.57
N GLU A 141 15.09 6.80 6.54
CA GLU A 141 15.28 5.35 6.74
C GLU A 141 14.84 4.53 5.52
N LEU A 142 13.73 4.93 4.90
CA LEU A 142 13.26 4.27 3.68
C LEU A 142 14.19 4.52 2.50
N GLU A 143 14.68 5.76 2.35
CA GLU A 143 15.64 6.10 1.30
C GLU A 143 16.97 5.34 1.47
N GLU A 144 17.51 5.26 2.69
CA GLU A 144 18.74 4.51 2.97
C GLU A 144 18.58 3.02 2.60
N ALA A 145 17.46 2.39 3.00
CA ALA A 145 17.19 1.01 2.66
C ALA A 145 17.03 0.79 1.14
N LEU A 146 16.39 1.72 0.45
CA LEU A 146 16.18 1.62 -1.00
C LEU A 146 17.47 1.85 -1.81
N ARG A 147 18.34 2.76 -1.40
CA ARG A 147 19.61 3.08 -2.10
C ARG A 147 20.55 1.89 -2.25
N ILE A 148 20.36 0.82 -1.49
CA ILE A 148 21.11 -0.42 -1.62
C ILE A 148 20.83 -1.10 -2.97
N HIS A 149 19.60 -0.96 -3.48
CA HIS A 149 19.13 -1.69 -4.66
C HIS A 149 18.59 -0.79 -5.79
N TYR A 150 18.33 0.51 -5.51
CA TYR A 150 17.63 1.41 -6.41
C TYR A 150 18.28 2.78 -6.51
N GLU A 151 18.14 3.40 -7.67
CA GLU A 151 18.32 4.83 -7.84
C GLU A 151 16.98 5.52 -7.53
N ILE A 152 16.97 6.48 -6.59
CA ILE A 152 15.75 7.16 -6.19
C ILE A 152 15.43 8.28 -7.18
N VAL A 153 14.37 8.10 -7.93
CA VAL A 153 13.88 9.10 -8.90
C VAL A 153 13.13 10.22 -8.19
N LYS A 154 12.29 9.88 -7.21
CA LYS A 154 11.51 10.84 -6.42
C LYS A 154 11.14 10.24 -5.08
N ALA A 155 11.36 11.00 -4.03
CA ALA A 155 10.81 10.77 -2.70
C ALA A 155 10.13 12.05 -2.19
N HIS A 156 9.05 11.91 -1.45
CA HIS A 156 8.29 13.03 -0.91
C HIS A 156 7.47 12.61 0.29
N GLU A 157 7.49 13.40 1.34
CA GLU A 157 6.64 13.24 2.51
C GLU A 157 5.69 14.44 2.62
N GLU A 158 4.44 14.16 2.98
CA GLU A 158 3.41 15.19 3.21
C GLU A 158 2.71 14.90 4.53
N ARG A 159 2.51 15.92 5.34
CA ARG A 159 1.71 15.85 6.55
C ARG A 159 0.30 16.32 6.28
N ILE A 160 -0.68 15.44 6.49
CA ILE A 160 -2.10 15.73 6.37
C ILE A 160 -2.71 15.68 7.77
N CYS A 161 -3.22 16.83 8.25
CA CYS A 161 -3.91 16.90 9.53
C CYS A 161 -5.42 16.82 9.29
N LEU A 162 -6.07 15.87 9.95
CA LEU A 162 -7.52 15.72 9.96
C LEU A 162 -8.04 16.14 11.34
N THR A 163 -9.09 16.96 11.36
CA THR A 163 -9.74 17.40 12.59
C THR A 163 -11.12 16.77 12.70
N PHE A 164 -11.44 16.24 13.86
CA PHE A 164 -12.70 15.58 14.16
C PHE A 164 -13.37 16.27 15.33
N GLY A 165 -14.69 16.33 15.32
CA GLY A 165 -15.47 16.94 16.40
C GLY A 165 -15.54 16.07 17.66
N THR A 166 -15.41 14.75 17.51
CA THR A 166 -15.53 13.78 18.61
C THR A 166 -14.53 12.63 18.46
N PRO A 167 -14.11 11.98 19.56
CA PRO A 167 -13.29 10.76 19.49
C PRO A 167 -13.95 9.63 18.69
N LEU A 168 -15.27 9.54 18.70
CA LEU A 168 -16.02 8.51 17.97
C LEU A 168 -15.86 8.67 16.45
N GLU A 169 -15.83 9.90 15.95
CA GLU A 169 -15.57 10.18 14.54
C GLU A 169 -14.19 9.73 14.11
N VAL A 170 -13.17 9.85 14.97
CA VAL A 170 -11.83 9.29 14.72
C VAL A 170 -11.91 7.78 14.52
N LEU A 171 -12.60 7.06 15.42
CA LEU A 171 -12.76 5.61 15.33
C LEU A 171 -13.51 5.18 14.06
N TYR A 172 -14.55 5.90 13.68
CA TYR A 172 -15.27 5.67 12.44
C TYR A 172 -14.35 5.88 11.21
N HIS A 173 -13.59 6.96 11.22
CA HIS A 173 -12.62 7.24 10.15
C HIS A 173 -11.59 6.11 10.01
N LEU A 174 -10.98 5.67 11.10
CA LEU A 174 -10.01 4.56 11.11
C LEU A 174 -10.63 3.25 10.58
N LYS A 175 -11.86 2.96 10.97
CA LYS A 175 -12.59 1.77 10.49
C LYS A 175 -12.85 1.85 8.98
N HIS A 176 -13.30 2.99 8.47
CA HIS A 176 -13.61 3.18 7.06
C HIS A 176 -12.38 3.23 6.15
N THR A 177 -11.23 3.64 6.69
CA THR A 177 -9.96 3.68 5.93
C THR A 177 -9.17 2.38 5.97
N GLY A 178 -9.71 1.32 6.62
CA GLY A 178 -9.05 0.02 6.73
C GLY A 178 -7.87 -0.03 7.71
N VAL A 179 -7.57 1.06 8.40
CA VAL A 179 -6.46 1.14 9.36
C VAL A 179 -6.74 0.31 10.63
N ALA A 180 -8.00 -0.05 10.89
CA ALA A 180 -8.42 -0.86 12.04
C ALA A 180 -8.12 -2.36 11.88
N ALA A 181 -7.58 -2.83 10.76
CA ALA A 181 -7.17 -4.22 10.55
C ALA A 181 -5.82 -4.54 11.22
N VAL A 182 -5.59 -3.99 12.41
CA VAL A 182 -4.42 -4.30 13.22
C VAL A 182 -4.59 -5.67 13.87
N ARG A 183 -3.56 -6.52 13.75
CA ARG A 183 -3.36 -7.80 14.43
C ARG A 183 -4.23 -7.95 15.68
N GLN A 184 -5.14 -8.90 15.68
CA GLN A 184 -5.87 -9.62 16.74
C GLN A 184 -5.78 -9.16 18.23
N GLN A 185 -5.58 -7.90 18.50
CA GLN A 185 -5.99 -7.28 19.75
C GLN A 185 -7.12 -6.31 19.41
N ALA A 186 -8.30 -6.91 19.19
CA ALA A 186 -9.53 -6.14 19.11
C ALA A 186 -9.57 -5.22 20.33
N LEU A 187 -9.44 -3.92 20.09
CA LEU A 187 -9.95 -2.93 21.03
C LEU A 187 -11.46 -3.22 21.10
N SER A 188 -11.86 -3.98 22.12
CA SER A 188 -13.26 -4.20 22.40
C SER A 188 -13.87 -2.83 22.66
N LEU A 189 -14.77 -2.40 21.78
CA LEU A 189 -15.56 -1.16 21.93
C LEU A 189 -16.37 -1.11 23.24
N ILE A 190 -16.39 -2.21 23.99
CA ILE A 190 -17.11 -2.37 25.26
C ILE A 190 -16.41 -1.64 26.42
N HIS A 191 -15.12 -1.36 26.33
CA HIS A 191 -14.37 -0.71 27.42
C HIS A 191 -14.37 0.83 27.39
N ILE A 192 -15.00 1.46 26.39
CA ILE A 192 -15.02 2.92 26.26
C ILE A 192 -16.38 3.53 26.70
N SER A 193 -17.38 2.73 27.03
CA SER A 193 -18.76 3.19 27.21
C SER A 193 -19.28 3.28 28.66
N GLU A 194 -18.48 3.11 29.69
CA GLU A 194 -18.94 3.36 31.07
C GLU A 194 -18.31 4.64 31.66
N PRO A 195 -19.10 5.72 31.83
CA PRO A 195 -18.67 6.83 32.69
C PRO A 195 -18.63 6.33 34.14
N THR A 196 -17.41 6.33 34.71
CA THR A 196 -17.24 6.20 36.16
C THR A 196 -18.01 7.32 36.87
N ARG A 197 -18.99 6.95 37.67
CA ARG A 197 -19.68 7.83 38.65
C ARG A 197 -18.74 8.18 39.80
#